data_f948d7ee2989b071c114d8d610d435d2
#
_entry.id   f948d7ee2989b071c114d8d610d435d2
#
_cell.length_a   1.000
_cell.length_b   1.000
_cell.length_c   1.000
_cell.angle_alpha   90.00
_cell.angle_beta   90.00
_cell.angle_gamma   90.00
#
_symmetry.space_group_name_H-M   'P 1'
#
loop_
_entity.id
_entity.type
_entity.pdbx_description
1 polymer ?
#
loop_
_entity_poly.entity_id
_entity_poly.type
_entity_poly.pdbx_seq_one_letter_code
_entity_poly.pdbx_strand_id
1 'polypeptide(L)'
;GELYTKVCLGGLADVGISIPGDLSEKFALPSVKIKTDSPAISTLGSQKAGWSVSVGDFFALGSGPARAICKKPAETYEEIGYEDTEADLAILTLEADVLPGEDVAQYIADECNVDVKDVYLLVAPTSSLVGSIQISGRVVENGTYKMLEAIKFDVTKVKHAAGIAPIAPIDPDGLKAMGKTNDAVL
;
A
#
# COMPACT_ATOMS: atom_id res chain seq x y z
N GLY A 1 -8.87 4.09 -7.49
CA GLY A 1 -8.66 3.01 -6.51
C GLY A 1 -7.70 1.94 -7.01
N GLU A 2 -8.01 1.27 -8.12
CA GLU A 2 -7.16 0.17 -8.65
C GLU A 2 -5.71 0.60 -8.89
N LEU A 3 -5.48 1.67 -9.64
CA LEU A 3 -4.13 2.16 -9.91
C LEU A 3 -3.38 2.53 -8.63
N TYR A 4 -4.04 3.25 -7.72
CA TYR A 4 -3.44 3.65 -6.44
C TYR A 4 -3.02 2.41 -5.63
N THR A 5 -3.92 1.42 -5.50
CA THR A 5 -3.65 0.15 -4.81
C THR A 5 -2.51 -0.63 -5.49
N LYS A 6 -2.48 -0.63 -6.83
CA LYS A 6 -1.39 -1.27 -7.58
C LYS A 6 -0.04 -0.62 -7.28
N VAL A 7 0.02 0.71 -7.19
CA VAL A 7 1.25 1.43 -6.79
C VAL A 7 1.61 1.13 -5.34
N CYS A 8 0.65 1.08 -4.41
CA CYS A 8 0.91 0.66 -3.02
C CYS A 8 1.61 -0.70 -2.96
N LEU A 9 1.25 -1.63 -3.86
CA LEU A 9 1.83 -2.97 -3.98
C LEU A 9 3.12 -3.02 -4.83
N GLY A 10 3.78 -1.88 -5.04
CA GLY A 10 5.03 -1.78 -5.80
C GLY A 10 4.87 -2.04 -7.30
N GLY A 11 3.66 -2.00 -7.85
CA GLY A 11 3.39 -2.41 -9.24
C GLY A 11 3.42 -3.93 -9.46
N LEU A 12 3.68 -4.72 -8.43
CA LEU A 12 3.92 -6.18 -8.50
C LEU A 12 2.67 -7.04 -8.27
N ALA A 13 1.48 -6.42 -8.34
CA ALA A 13 0.22 -7.13 -8.16
C ALA A 13 -0.80 -6.76 -9.23
N ASP A 14 -1.61 -7.74 -9.60
CA ASP A 14 -2.86 -7.50 -10.30
C ASP A 14 -3.90 -7.05 -9.27
N VAL A 15 -4.54 -5.92 -9.54
CA VAL A 15 -5.60 -5.34 -8.72
C VAL A 15 -6.85 -5.23 -9.57
N GLY A 16 -7.97 -5.70 -9.08
CA GLY A 16 -9.25 -5.59 -9.76
C GLY A 16 -10.39 -5.32 -8.78
N ILE A 17 -11.37 -4.53 -9.20
CA ILE A 17 -12.60 -4.27 -8.46
C ILE A 17 -13.71 -5.13 -9.05
N SER A 18 -14.43 -5.85 -8.22
CA SER A 18 -15.63 -6.59 -8.57
C SER A 18 -16.86 -5.89 -7.99
N ILE A 19 -17.78 -5.53 -8.86
CA ILE A 19 -19.07 -4.97 -8.47
C ILE A 19 -20.11 -6.03 -8.80
N PRO A 20 -20.93 -6.48 -7.82
CA PRO A 20 -21.97 -7.47 -8.08
C PRO A 20 -22.98 -6.97 -9.12
N GLY A 21 -23.27 -7.80 -10.10
CA GLY A 21 -24.27 -7.49 -11.14
C GLY A 21 -25.72 -7.57 -10.65
N ASP A 22 -25.96 -8.37 -9.63
CA ASP A 22 -27.26 -8.55 -8.97
C ASP A 22 -27.13 -8.20 -7.48
N LEU A 23 -27.71 -7.07 -7.10
CA LEU A 23 -27.76 -6.61 -5.71
C LEU A 23 -28.83 -7.34 -4.89
N SER A 24 -29.60 -8.28 -5.47
CA SER A 24 -30.55 -9.11 -4.76
C SER A 24 -29.91 -10.19 -3.89
N GLU A 25 -28.65 -10.51 -4.12
CA GLU A 25 -27.88 -11.40 -3.28
C GLU A 25 -27.57 -10.74 -1.92
N LYS A 26 -27.98 -11.37 -0.84
CA LYS A 26 -27.89 -10.84 0.54
C LYS A 26 -26.50 -10.39 0.99
N PHE A 27 -25.43 -10.76 0.28
CA PHE A 27 -24.03 -10.51 0.63
C PHE A 27 -23.18 -10.03 -0.57
N ALA A 28 -23.85 -9.51 -1.61
CA ALA A 28 -23.17 -8.99 -2.78
C ALA A 28 -22.55 -7.61 -2.47
N LEU A 29 -21.31 -7.59 -1.99
CA LEU A 29 -20.56 -6.37 -1.72
C LEU A 29 -19.52 -6.11 -2.80
N PRO A 30 -19.32 -4.83 -3.21
CA PRO A 30 -18.15 -4.46 -4.00
C PRO A 30 -16.89 -4.96 -3.31
N SER A 31 -15.99 -5.57 -4.06
CA SER A 31 -14.80 -6.19 -3.50
C SER A 31 -13.57 -5.85 -4.31
N VAL A 32 -12.43 -5.74 -3.63
CA VAL A 32 -11.11 -5.64 -4.25
C VAL A 32 -10.48 -7.03 -4.29
N LYS A 33 -9.89 -7.36 -5.44
CA LYS A 33 -9.16 -8.61 -5.68
C LYS A 33 -7.70 -8.28 -5.89
N ILE A 34 -6.83 -8.99 -5.19
CA ILE A 34 -5.38 -8.86 -5.29
C ILE A 34 -4.78 -10.20 -5.67
N LYS A 35 -3.86 -10.19 -6.61
CA LYS A 35 -3.04 -11.35 -6.97
C LYS A 35 -1.62 -10.90 -7.21
N THR A 36 -0.64 -11.59 -6.64
CA THR A 36 0.79 -11.28 -6.82
C THR A 36 1.63 -12.54 -6.88
N ASP A 37 2.66 -12.51 -7.71
CA ASP A 37 3.69 -13.55 -7.82
C ASP A 37 4.98 -13.16 -7.08
N SER A 38 4.93 -12.04 -6.33
CA SER A 38 6.02 -11.55 -5.48
C SER A 38 5.50 -11.08 -4.12
N PRO A 39 4.85 -11.98 -3.31
CA PRO A 39 4.12 -11.56 -2.11
C PRO A 39 4.98 -10.81 -1.10
N ALA A 40 6.19 -11.28 -0.78
CA ALA A 40 7.06 -10.63 0.20
C ALA A 40 7.39 -9.19 -0.20
N ILE A 41 7.78 -8.96 -1.47
CA ILE A 41 8.18 -7.63 -1.96
C ILE A 41 6.97 -6.71 -2.09
N SER A 42 5.89 -7.20 -2.72
CA SER A 42 4.70 -6.38 -2.98
C SER A 42 3.97 -5.98 -1.70
N THR A 43 3.90 -6.86 -0.71
CA THR A 43 3.16 -6.60 0.52
C THR A 43 4.05 -6.04 1.63
N LEU A 44 5.02 -6.79 2.13
CA LEU A 44 5.86 -6.36 3.24
C LEU A 44 6.81 -5.23 2.85
N GLY A 45 7.45 -5.33 1.69
CA GLY A 45 8.32 -4.30 1.18
C GLY A 45 7.57 -3.01 0.82
N SER A 46 6.57 -3.11 -0.05
CA SER A 46 5.94 -1.93 -0.66
C SER A 46 4.69 -1.45 0.08
N GLN A 47 3.79 -2.34 0.52
CA GLN A 47 2.46 -1.96 1.02
C GLN A 47 2.39 -1.82 2.54
N LYS A 48 3.01 -2.73 3.31
CA LYS A 48 2.98 -2.68 4.79
C LYS A 48 3.40 -1.31 5.29
N ALA A 49 2.65 -0.74 6.24
CA ALA A 49 3.01 0.53 6.85
C ALA A 49 4.44 0.49 7.42
N GLY A 50 5.27 1.44 7.05
CA GLY A 50 6.67 1.41 7.45
C GLY A 50 7.49 2.65 7.10
N TRP A 51 7.04 3.49 6.19
CA TRP A 51 7.66 4.78 5.94
C TRP A 51 6.76 5.92 6.37
N SER A 52 7.06 6.52 7.53
CA SER A 52 6.45 7.75 7.98
C SER A 52 7.18 8.93 7.33
N VAL A 53 6.52 9.59 6.39
CA VAL A 53 6.99 10.83 5.77
C VAL A 53 6.56 11.99 6.65
N SER A 54 7.54 12.66 7.29
CA SER A 54 7.29 13.79 8.19
C SER A 54 8.24 14.94 7.84
N VAL A 55 7.70 16.02 7.30
CA VAL A 55 8.45 17.21 6.86
C VAL A 55 7.67 18.45 7.28
N GLY A 56 8.24 19.28 8.15
CA GLY A 56 7.52 20.41 8.74
C GLY A 56 6.23 19.96 9.42
N ASP A 57 5.10 20.53 9.00
CA ASP A 57 3.76 20.17 9.50
C ASP A 57 3.11 19.03 8.69
N PHE A 58 3.74 18.56 7.61
CA PHE A 58 3.21 17.48 6.80
C PHE A 58 3.55 16.12 7.42
N PHE A 59 2.53 15.26 7.48
CA PHE A 59 2.68 13.86 7.89
C PHE A 59 1.85 12.94 7.00
N ALA A 60 2.46 11.84 6.53
CA ALA A 60 1.75 10.78 5.81
C ALA A 60 2.45 9.43 6.00
N LEU A 61 1.69 8.35 5.82
CA LEU A 61 2.26 7.01 5.65
C LEU A 61 2.50 6.75 4.17
N GLY A 62 3.74 6.39 3.84
CA GLY A 62 4.17 6.11 2.47
C GLY A 62 4.16 4.61 2.14
N SER A 63 3.59 4.27 0.97
CA SER A 63 3.61 2.92 0.39
C SER A 63 4.00 3.02 -1.08
N GLY A 64 4.60 1.97 -1.62
CA GLY A 64 4.95 1.93 -3.04
C GLY A 64 6.41 1.64 -3.34
N PRO A 65 6.80 1.66 -4.63
CA PRO A 65 8.11 1.19 -5.07
C PRO A 65 9.29 2.03 -4.55
N ALA A 66 9.12 3.34 -4.30
CA ALA A 66 10.18 4.18 -3.75
C ALA A 66 10.78 3.61 -2.45
N ARG A 67 10.01 2.84 -1.68
CA ARG A 67 10.50 2.19 -0.45
C ARG A 67 11.60 1.18 -0.70
N ALA A 68 11.60 0.50 -1.84
CA ALA A 68 12.62 -0.46 -2.22
C ALA A 68 13.95 0.21 -2.60
N ILE A 69 13.89 1.43 -3.11
CA ILE A 69 15.07 2.24 -3.47
C ILE A 69 15.81 2.66 -2.21
N CYS A 70 15.09 3.26 -1.25
CA CYS A 70 15.68 3.79 -0.01
C CYS A 70 15.63 2.81 1.17
N LYS A 71 15.16 1.58 0.96
CA LYS A 71 15.03 0.51 1.99
C LYS A 71 14.32 0.99 3.27
N LYS A 72 13.10 1.51 3.11
CA LYS A 72 12.31 2.02 4.24
C LYS A 72 11.10 1.13 4.55
N PRO A 73 11.05 0.51 5.76
CA PRO A 73 12.11 0.48 6.78
C PRO A 73 13.21 -0.56 6.46
N ALA A 74 14.44 -0.29 6.89
CA ALA A 74 15.61 -1.10 6.55
C ALA A 74 15.45 -2.56 6.97
N GLU A 75 14.95 -2.80 8.17
CA GLU A 75 14.78 -4.15 8.73
C GLU A 75 13.89 -5.03 7.84
N THR A 76 12.83 -4.46 7.27
CA THR A 76 11.95 -5.21 6.36
C THR A 76 12.70 -5.63 5.09
N TYR A 77 13.50 -4.72 4.52
CA TYR A 77 14.25 -5.01 3.29
C TYR A 77 15.41 -5.98 3.52
N GLU A 78 16.05 -5.92 4.68
CA GLU A 78 17.03 -6.93 5.12
C GLU A 78 16.37 -8.32 5.24
N GLU A 79 15.19 -8.39 5.85
CA GLU A 79 14.46 -9.64 6.06
C GLU A 79 13.97 -10.28 4.75
N ILE A 80 13.44 -9.48 3.81
CA ILE A 80 12.98 -10.00 2.51
C ILE A 80 14.11 -10.15 1.48
N GLY A 81 15.31 -9.64 1.78
CA GLY A 81 16.48 -9.75 0.91
C GLY A 81 16.31 -9.08 -0.44
N TYR A 82 15.67 -7.89 -0.49
CA TYR A 82 15.38 -7.19 -1.73
C TYR A 82 15.81 -5.70 -1.67
N GLU A 83 16.30 -5.21 -2.78
CA GLU A 83 16.67 -3.81 -3.01
C GLU A 83 16.46 -3.48 -4.49
N ASP A 84 15.93 -2.30 -4.80
CA ASP A 84 15.88 -1.78 -6.15
C ASP A 84 17.04 -0.82 -6.39
N THR A 85 18.07 -1.31 -7.06
CA THR A 85 19.32 -0.56 -7.31
C THR A 85 19.36 0.08 -8.69
N GLU A 86 18.38 -0.18 -9.56
CA GLU A 86 18.38 0.28 -10.94
C GLU A 86 17.33 1.36 -11.21
N ALA A 87 16.54 1.73 -10.19
CA ALA A 87 15.48 2.72 -10.34
C ALA A 87 16.05 4.14 -10.50
N ASP A 88 15.59 4.83 -11.52
CA ASP A 88 15.91 6.22 -11.85
C ASP A 88 14.78 7.20 -11.49
N LEU A 89 13.67 6.69 -10.95
CA LEU A 89 12.53 7.47 -10.50
C LEU A 89 11.91 6.89 -9.22
N ALA A 90 11.34 7.77 -8.38
CA ALA A 90 10.68 7.38 -7.14
C ALA A 90 9.16 7.59 -7.23
N ILE A 91 8.39 6.52 -7.04
CA ILE A 91 6.93 6.59 -6.97
C ILE A 91 6.48 6.19 -5.56
N LEU A 92 5.73 7.07 -4.90
CA LEU A 92 5.21 6.82 -3.56
C LEU A 92 3.74 7.25 -3.46
N THR A 93 2.94 6.41 -2.84
CA THR A 93 1.58 6.78 -2.42
C THR A 93 1.63 7.31 -0.99
N LEU A 94 0.90 8.38 -0.73
CA LEU A 94 0.82 9.04 0.57
C LEU A 94 -0.63 9.03 1.05
N GLU A 95 -0.85 8.50 2.24
CA GLU A 95 -2.15 8.54 2.90
C GLU A 95 -2.24 9.84 3.70
N ALA A 96 -2.87 10.85 3.13
CA ALA A 96 -2.99 12.19 3.70
C ALA A 96 -4.23 12.93 3.19
N ASP A 97 -4.71 13.88 4.02
CA ASP A 97 -5.85 14.76 3.69
C ASP A 97 -5.42 16.02 2.91
N VAL A 98 -4.12 16.30 2.86
CA VAL A 98 -3.53 17.46 2.20
C VAL A 98 -2.48 17.05 1.19
N LEU A 99 -2.31 17.86 0.15
CA LEU A 99 -1.23 17.63 -0.81
C LEU A 99 0.12 18.01 -0.20
N PRO A 100 1.20 17.24 -0.45
CA PRO A 100 2.55 17.58 -0.03
C PRO A 100 3.06 18.83 -0.78
N GLY A 101 3.92 19.58 -0.12
CA GLY A 101 4.68 20.67 -0.74
C GLY A 101 5.93 20.18 -1.49
N GLU A 102 6.64 21.12 -2.10
CA GLU A 102 7.92 20.84 -2.79
C GLU A 102 9.00 20.31 -1.83
N ASP A 103 8.96 20.71 -0.58
CA ASP A 103 9.85 20.25 0.50
C ASP A 103 9.69 18.76 0.78
N VAL A 104 8.47 18.24 0.72
CA VAL A 104 8.19 16.80 0.85
C VAL A 104 8.72 16.03 -0.37
N ALA A 105 8.52 16.57 -1.58
CA ALA A 105 9.05 15.96 -2.79
C ALA A 105 10.59 15.92 -2.76
N GLN A 106 11.24 17.01 -2.33
CA GLN A 106 12.70 17.08 -2.18
C GLN A 106 13.19 16.07 -1.13
N TYR A 107 12.52 15.97 0.03
CA TYR A 107 12.87 14.97 1.03
C TYR A 107 12.86 13.55 0.47
N ILE A 108 11.83 13.19 -0.30
CA ILE A 108 11.73 11.85 -0.91
C ILE A 108 12.80 11.66 -1.99
N ALA A 109 13.10 12.69 -2.78
CA ALA A 109 14.17 12.66 -3.77
C ALA A 109 15.53 12.38 -3.11
N ASP A 110 15.84 13.10 -2.03
CA ASP A 110 17.08 12.94 -1.27
C ASP A 110 17.22 11.54 -0.67
N GLU A 111 16.14 11.02 -0.08
CA GLU A 111 16.11 9.67 0.51
C GLU A 111 16.28 8.56 -0.53
N CYS A 112 15.75 8.76 -1.73
CA CYS A 112 15.84 7.80 -2.84
C CYS A 112 17.06 8.04 -3.75
N ASN A 113 17.81 9.13 -3.54
CA ASN A 113 18.93 9.55 -4.38
C ASN A 113 18.55 9.67 -5.87
N VAL A 114 17.41 10.32 -6.13
CA VAL A 114 16.92 10.64 -7.48
C VAL A 114 16.73 12.16 -7.63
N ASP A 115 16.61 12.65 -8.86
CA ASP A 115 16.25 14.06 -9.08
C ASP A 115 14.79 14.30 -8.65
N VAL A 116 14.49 15.46 -8.05
CA VAL A 116 13.14 15.80 -7.60
C VAL A 116 12.10 15.79 -8.73
N LYS A 117 12.52 16.07 -9.98
CA LYS A 117 11.67 15.97 -11.17
C LYS A 117 11.21 14.55 -11.50
N ASP A 118 11.90 13.54 -10.96
CA ASP A 118 11.64 12.12 -11.17
C ASP A 118 10.90 11.50 -9.95
N VAL A 119 10.37 12.37 -9.05
CA VAL A 119 9.52 11.97 -7.93
C VAL A 119 8.04 12.11 -8.31
N TYR A 120 7.29 11.04 -8.13
CA TYR A 120 5.85 10.99 -8.39
C TYR A 120 5.09 10.62 -7.11
N LEU A 121 4.22 11.52 -6.65
CA LEU A 121 3.47 11.35 -5.42
C LEU A 121 1.97 11.21 -5.73
N LEU A 122 1.37 10.12 -5.27
CA LEU A 122 -0.06 9.87 -5.34
C LEU A 122 -0.65 10.05 -3.95
N VAL A 123 -1.62 10.94 -3.80
CA VAL A 123 -2.19 11.28 -2.48
C VAL A 123 -3.66 10.89 -2.43
N ALA A 124 -4.06 10.24 -1.35
CA ALA A 124 -5.47 9.93 -1.10
C ALA A 124 -5.77 9.92 0.40
N PRO A 125 -6.85 10.59 0.84
CA PRO A 125 -7.32 10.49 2.22
C PRO A 125 -7.87 9.09 2.54
N THR A 126 -7.70 8.66 3.78
CA THR A 126 -8.32 7.44 4.31
C THR A 126 -9.85 7.47 4.17
N SER A 127 -10.46 8.65 4.36
CA SER A 127 -11.89 8.88 4.26
C SER A 127 -12.45 8.83 2.83
N SER A 128 -11.60 8.71 1.81
CA SER A 128 -12.01 8.66 0.41
C SER A 128 -12.29 7.23 -0.07
N LEU A 129 -13.01 7.12 -1.21
CA LEU A 129 -13.20 5.82 -1.87
C LEU A 129 -11.87 5.18 -2.28
N VAL A 130 -10.88 5.98 -2.69
CA VAL A 130 -9.53 5.50 -3.01
C VAL A 130 -8.87 4.93 -1.76
N GLY A 131 -8.97 5.64 -0.63
CA GLY A 131 -8.49 5.17 0.68
C GLY A 131 -9.13 3.85 1.09
N SER A 132 -10.47 3.74 0.99
CA SER A 132 -11.18 2.50 1.31
C SER A 132 -10.71 1.33 0.43
N ILE A 133 -10.57 1.54 -0.87
CA ILE A 133 -10.13 0.48 -1.80
C ILE A 133 -8.70 0.04 -1.48
N GLN A 134 -7.75 0.98 -1.27
CA GLN A 134 -6.36 0.64 -1.01
C GLN A 134 -6.17 -0.08 0.33
N ILE A 135 -6.94 0.28 1.38
CA ILE A 135 -6.85 -0.41 2.66
C ILE A 135 -7.52 -1.79 2.58
N SER A 136 -8.69 -1.91 1.93
CA SER A 136 -9.27 -3.23 1.66
C SER A 136 -8.35 -4.11 0.79
N GLY A 137 -7.55 -3.51 -0.09
CA GLY A 137 -6.52 -4.16 -0.88
C GLY A 137 -5.33 -4.72 -0.08
N ARG A 138 -5.27 -4.49 1.24
CA ARG A 138 -4.26 -5.08 2.14
C ARG A 138 -4.54 -6.52 2.56
N VAL A 139 -5.58 -7.13 2.01
CA VAL A 139 -5.98 -8.50 2.35
C VAL A 139 -4.84 -9.54 2.22
N VAL A 140 -3.98 -9.41 1.21
CA VAL A 140 -2.81 -10.29 1.05
C VAL A 140 -1.69 -9.88 2.02
N GLU A 141 -1.48 -8.59 2.22
CA GLU A 141 -0.50 -8.06 3.18
C GLU A 141 -0.78 -8.56 4.59
N ASN A 142 -2.04 -8.52 5.05
CA ASN A 142 -2.42 -9.06 6.35
C ASN A 142 -2.07 -10.54 6.50
N GLY A 143 -2.26 -11.33 5.44
CA GLY A 143 -1.88 -12.74 5.42
C GLY A 143 -0.37 -12.94 5.55
N THR A 144 0.41 -12.28 4.70
CA THR A 144 1.89 -12.38 4.72
C THR A 144 2.48 -11.83 6.02
N TYR A 145 1.92 -10.75 6.55
CA TYR A 145 2.34 -10.18 7.83
C TYR A 145 2.09 -11.16 9.00
N LYS A 146 0.91 -11.80 9.05
CA LYS A 146 0.62 -12.82 10.07
C LYS A 146 1.51 -14.05 9.93
N MET A 147 1.82 -14.47 8.70
CA MET A 147 2.78 -15.57 8.46
C MET A 147 4.16 -15.23 9.05
N LEU A 148 4.64 -14.01 8.83
CA LEU A 148 5.92 -13.54 9.36
C LEU A 148 5.88 -13.39 10.88
N GLU A 149 4.95 -12.61 11.41
CA GLU A 149 4.97 -12.20 12.82
C GLU A 149 4.42 -13.25 13.78
N ALA A 150 3.33 -13.92 13.43
CA ALA A 150 2.66 -14.84 14.34
C ALA A 150 3.26 -16.26 14.29
N ILE A 151 3.59 -16.76 13.10
CA ILE A 151 4.09 -18.13 12.93
C ILE A 151 5.57 -18.20 12.53
N LYS A 152 6.23 -17.06 12.40
CA LYS A 152 7.65 -16.93 12.05
C LYS A 152 8.03 -17.71 10.79
N PHE A 153 7.14 -17.71 9.81
CA PHE A 153 7.38 -18.34 8.53
C PHE A 153 8.21 -17.44 7.62
N ASP A 154 9.15 -18.01 6.93
CA ASP A 154 9.97 -17.32 5.93
C ASP A 154 9.12 -16.99 4.69
N VAL A 155 8.59 -15.74 4.66
CA VAL A 155 7.67 -15.28 3.62
C VAL A 155 8.31 -15.16 2.23
N THR A 156 9.65 -15.20 2.13
CA THR A 156 10.36 -15.21 0.84
C THR A 156 10.12 -16.51 0.06
N LYS A 157 9.69 -17.56 0.75
CA LYS A 157 9.31 -18.85 0.18
C LYS A 157 7.92 -18.86 -0.45
N VAL A 158 7.07 -17.85 -0.15
CA VAL A 158 5.74 -17.72 -0.76
C VAL A 158 5.90 -17.16 -2.16
N LYS A 159 5.54 -17.95 -3.18
CA LYS A 159 5.73 -17.56 -4.58
C LYS A 159 4.48 -16.92 -5.21
N HIS A 160 3.30 -17.26 -4.70
CA HIS A 160 2.04 -16.76 -5.21
C HIS A 160 1.11 -16.47 -4.04
N ALA A 161 0.39 -15.37 -4.12
CA ALA A 161 -0.67 -15.06 -3.17
C ALA A 161 -1.84 -14.37 -3.87
N ALA A 162 -3.04 -14.66 -3.40
CA ALA A 162 -4.26 -14.01 -3.88
C ALA A 162 -5.21 -13.79 -2.71
N GLY A 163 -5.99 -12.72 -2.77
CA GLY A 163 -6.98 -12.39 -1.76
C GLY A 163 -8.13 -11.58 -2.35
N ILE A 164 -9.25 -11.62 -1.67
CA ILE A 164 -10.42 -10.79 -1.97
C ILE A 164 -10.97 -10.25 -0.65
N ALA A 165 -11.28 -8.97 -0.63
CA ALA A 165 -11.90 -8.32 0.52
C ALA A 165 -13.03 -7.40 0.08
N PRO A 166 -14.11 -7.25 0.86
CA PRO A 166 -15.12 -6.25 0.60
C PRO A 166 -14.53 -4.84 0.71
N ILE A 167 -15.00 -3.94 -0.14
CA ILE A 167 -14.67 -2.51 -0.04
C ILE A 167 -15.55 -1.92 1.04
N ALA A 168 -14.94 -1.43 2.12
CA ALA A 168 -15.68 -0.83 3.22
C ALA A 168 -16.37 0.47 2.79
N PRO A 169 -17.54 0.79 3.34
CA PRO A 169 -18.20 2.06 3.08
C PRO A 169 -17.36 3.22 3.59
N ILE A 170 -17.31 4.30 2.82
CA ILE A 170 -16.61 5.52 3.19
C ILE A 170 -17.24 6.16 4.44
N ASP A 171 -16.41 6.84 5.22
CA ASP A 171 -16.83 7.65 6.36
C ASP A 171 -16.06 8.98 6.32
N PRO A 172 -16.71 10.14 6.52
CA PRO A 172 -16.02 11.43 6.54
C PRO A 172 -15.05 11.58 7.72
N ASP A 173 -15.23 10.79 8.77
CA ASP A 173 -14.29 10.67 9.89
C ASP A 173 -13.20 9.65 9.52
N GLY A 174 -11.96 10.12 9.34
CA GLY A 174 -10.83 9.28 8.92
C GLY A 174 -10.54 8.12 9.86
N LEU A 175 -10.71 8.29 11.18
CA LEU A 175 -10.50 7.20 12.15
C LEU A 175 -11.60 6.13 12.04
N LYS A 176 -12.84 6.54 11.82
CA LYS A 176 -13.95 5.60 11.59
C LYS A 176 -13.81 4.90 10.25
N ALA A 177 -13.39 5.65 9.20
CA ALA A 177 -13.10 5.06 7.90
C ALA A 177 -12.04 3.96 8.01
N MET A 178 -10.93 4.24 8.71
CA MET A 178 -9.87 3.27 8.97
C MET A 178 -10.39 2.06 9.75
N GLY A 179 -11.19 2.26 10.80
CA GLY A 179 -11.82 1.17 11.56
C GLY A 179 -12.65 0.26 10.66
N LYS A 180 -13.54 0.82 9.86
CA LYS A 180 -14.39 0.04 8.92
C LYS A 180 -13.59 -0.75 7.89
N THR A 181 -12.51 -0.16 7.37
CA THR A 181 -11.65 -0.84 6.39
C THR A 181 -10.84 -1.96 7.05
N ASN A 182 -10.32 -1.76 8.26
CA ASN A 182 -9.62 -2.80 9.01
C ASN A 182 -10.56 -3.97 9.32
N ASP A 183 -11.77 -3.68 9.78
CA ASP A 183 -12.78 -4.72 10.06
C ASP A 183 -13.15 -5.53 8.80
N ALA A 184 -13.04 -4.93 7.62
CA ALA A 184 -13.34 -5.61 6.36
C ALA A 184 -12.24 -6.58 5.90
N VAL A 185 -11.00 -6.46 6.38
CA VAL A 185 -9.84 -7.26 5.94
C VAL A 185 -9.25 -8.16 7.03
N LEU A 186 -9.66 -8.01 8.28
CA LEU A 186 -9.26 -8.84 9.42
C LEU A 186 -10.19 -10.00 9.66
#